data_26e4e822a3ce2fb0ec8b53433ab739d5
#
_entry.id   26e4e822a3ce2fb0ec8b53433ab739d5
#
_cell.length_a   1.000
_cell.length_b   1.000
_cell.length_c   1.000
_cell.angle_alpha   90.00
_cell.angle_beta   90.00
_cell.angle_gamma   90.00
#
_symmetry.space_group_name_H-M   'P 1'
#
loop_
_entity.id
_entity.type
_entity.pdbx_description
1 polymer ?
#
loop_
_entity_poly.entity_id
_entity_poly.type
_entity_poly.pdbx_seq_one_letter_code
_entity_poly.pdbx_strand_id
1 'polypeptide(L)'
;MRWTREMLTAGAAVALLTLTGCAGSGGSDDAQEKIPVTATGSLEDLAADVKCKPDIQTDADEIRQAICNNSDGKFVLATFATDRGQRDWINDAKDYGGFYLVGRKWVAVGDDGVVKALRGTLGGDVEIGTDHHAHAGHGG
;
A
#
# COMPACT_ATOMS: atom_id res chain seq x y z
N MET A 1 -44.38 25.90 -52.03
CA MET A 1 -43.96 25.68 -51.76
C MET A 1 -43.08 25.74 -51.24
N ARG A 2 -42.70 25.80 -50.65
CA ARG A 2 -42.00 25.66 -50.26
C ARG A 2 -41.37 25.67 -49.42
N TRP A 3 -41.06 25.53 -48.94
CA TRP A 3 -40.62 25.30 -48.30
C TRP A 3 -39.82 25.10 -47.68
N THR A 4 -39.44 25.09 -47.29
CA THR A 4 -38.86 24.81 -46.88
C THR A 4 -38.03 24.86 -46.18
N ARG A 5 -37.76 25.05 -46.01
CA ARG A 5 -37.18 24.99 -45.60
C ARG A 5 -36.52 25.04 -44.77
N GLU A 6 -36.07 24.97 -44.25
CA GLU A 6 -35.61 24.89 -43.75
C GLU A 6 -34.97 24.79 -42.94
N MET A 7 -34.59 24.66 -42.52
CA MET A 7 -34.11 24.43 -41.96
C MET A 7 -33.35 24.34 -41.33
N LEU A 8 -32.95 24.24 -40.98
CA LEU A 8 -32.32 24.09 -40.56
C LEU A 8 -31.57 24.13 -39.75
N THR A 9 -31.23 23.98 -39.46
CA THR A 9 -30.63 24.11 -39.00
C THR A 9 -29.93 24.02 -38.12
N ALA A 10 -29.71 23.88 -37.69
CA ALA A 10 -29.19 23.96 -37.02
C ALA A 10 -28.46 23.57 -36.30
N GLY A 11 -28.10 23.29 -36.05
CA GLY A 11 -27.40 22.98 -35.48
C GLY A 11 -26.64 22.92 -34.62
N ALA A 12 -26.29 22.75 -34.40
CA ALA A 12 -25.70 22.82 -33.81
C ALA A 12 -24.92 22.58 -32.96
N ALA A 13 -24.62 22.46 -32.71
CA ALA A 13 -23.98 22.46 -32.10
C ALA A 13 -23.33 22.16 -31.21
N VAL A 14 -23.12 22.00 -30.97
CA VAL A 14 -22.63 21.80 -30.21
C VAL A 14 -21.86 21.36 -29.46
N ALA A 15 -21.71 21.14 -29.33
CA ALA A 15 -21.08 20.77 -28.76
C ALA A 15 -20.22 20.61 -28.03
N LEU A 16 -20.04 20.52 -27.90
CA LEU A 16 -19.26 20.36 -27.35
C LEU A 16 -18.60 20.19 -26.50
N LEU A 17 -18.59 20.06 -26.33
CA LEU A 17 -17.99 19.95 -25.60
C LEU A 17 -17.35 19.62 -24.87
N THR A 18 -17.27 19.30 -24.72
CA THR A 18 -16.72 19.00 -24.10
C THR A 18 -15.98 18.63 -23.46
N LEU A 19 -15.91 18.42 -23.39
CA LEU A 19 -15.27 18.07 -22.80
C LEU A 19 -14.59 17.96 -22.19
N THR A 20 -14.62 17.72 -22.17
CA THR A 20 -14.21 17.70 -21.70
C THR A 20 -13.30 17.66 -21.03
N GLY A 21 -13.09 17.93 -21.04
CA GLY A 21 -11.97 18.19 -20.43
C GLY A 21 -11.75 17.46 -19.29
N CYS A 22 -12.52 17.28 -18.84
CA CYS A 22 -12.41 16.58 -17.78
C CYS A 22 -11.42 15.67 -17.81
N ALA A 23 -11.38 15.26 -18.75
CA ALA A 23 -10.45 14.29 -18.91
C ALA A 23 -9.16 14.62 -18.31
N GLY A 24 -8.73 15.69 -18.52
CA GLY A 24 -7.42 16.01 -18.11
C GLY A 24 -7.15 15.69 -16.68
N SER A 25 -8.06 15.96 -15.87
CA SER A 25 -7.78 15.78 -14.49
C SER A 25 -7.51 14.35 -14.16
N GLY A 26 -8.22 13.47 -14.73
CA GLY A 26 -7.99 12.09 -14.45
C GLY A 26 -6.61 11.68 -14.85
N GLY A 27 -6.17 12.16 -15.95
CA GLY A 27 -4.87 11.76 -16.44
C GLY A 27 -3.77 12.10 -15.49
N SER A 28 -3.81 13.25 -14.88
CA SER A 28 -2.73 13.63 -14.01
C SER A 28 -2.67 12.73 -12.80
N ASP A 29 -3.79 12.33 -12.29
CA ASP A 29 -3.80 11.42 -11.16
C ASP A 29 -3.20 10.09 -11.53
N ASP A 30 -3.45 9.63 -12.70
CA ASP A 30 -2.97 8.33 -13.11
C ASP A 30 -1.46 8.29 -13.20
N ALA A 31 -0.82 9.40 -13.41
CA ALA A 31 0.62 9.44 -13.50
C ALA A 31 1.28 9.11 -12.17
N GLN A 32 0.57 9.25 -11.10
CA GLN A 32 1.11 9.01 -9.78
C GLN A 32 0.97 7.55 -9.41
N GLU A 33 1.95 7.08 -8.66
CA GLU A 33 1.85 5.73 -8.15
C GLU A 33 0.68 5.66 -7.18
N LYS A 34 -0.15 4.67 -7.36
CA LYS A 34 -1.34 4.54 -6.53
C LYS A 34 -1.10 3.56 -5.41
N ILE A 35 -1.16 4.06 -4.20
CA ILE A 35 -1.08 3.21 -3.03
C ILE A 35 -2.51 2.97 -2.56
N PRO A 36 -2.90 1.72 -2.40
CA PRO A 36 -4.28 1.43 -1.98
C PRO A 36 -4.53 1.87 -0.55
N VAL A 37 -5.80 1.91 -0.21
CA VAL A 37 -6.22 2.14 1.18
C VAL A 37 -5.59 1.04 2.01
N THR A 38 -5.11 1.43 3.20
CA THR A 38 -4.43 0.49 4.08
C THR A 38 -5.32 -0.71 4.42
N ALA A 39 -4.83 -1.89 4.20
CA ALA A 39 -5.57 -3.11 4.47
C ALA A 39 -5.80 -3.28 5.97
N THR A 40 -6.85 -4.00 6.30
CA THR A 40 -7.16 -4.37 7.68
C THR A 40 -7.58 -5.83 7.68
N GLY A 41 -7.60 -6.42 8.86
CA GLY A 41 -8.07 -7.78 8.99
C GLY A 41 -7.13 -8.64 9.78
N SER A 42 -7.41 -9.92 9.78
CA SER A 42 -6.60 -10.90 10.50
C SER A 42 -5.28 -11.15 9.77
N LEU A 43 -4.39 -11.85 10.46
CA LEU A 43 -3.13 -12.25 9.84
C LEU A 43 -3.43 -13.08 8.59
N GLU A 44 -4.40 -13.95 8.66
CA GLU A 44 -4.76 -14.80 7.52
C GLU A 44 -5.33 -13.98 6.36
N ASP A 45 -6.12 -12.96 6.67
CA ASP A 45 -6.67 -12.10 5.62
C ASP A 45 -5.57 -11.35 4.89
N LEU A 46 -4.64 -10.79 5.65
CA LEU A 46 -3.54 -10.05 5.07
C LEU A 46 -2.63 -10.95 4.26
N ALA A 47 -2.38 -12.15 4.78
CA ALA A 47 -1.55 -13.12 4.07
C ALA A 47 -2.21 -13.52 2.74
N ALA A 48 -3.51 -13.70 2.74
CA ALA A 48 -4.23 -14.05 1.52
C ALA A 48 -4.13 -12.92 0.49
N ASP A 49 -4.23 -11.68 0.93
CA ASP A 49 -4.15 -10.54 0.03
C ASP A 49 -2.82 -10.51 -0.72
N VAL A 50 -1.75 -10.93 -0.07
CA VAL A 50 -0.42 -10.91 -0.68
C VAL A 50 0.01 -12.28 -1.16
N LYS A 51 -0.93 -13.22 -1.23
CA LYS A 51 -0.68 -14.56 -1.75
C LYS A 51 0.41 -15.28 -0.99
N CYS A 52 0.31 -15.22 0.31
CA CYS A 52 1.24 -15.89 1.21
C CYS A 52 0.48 -16.97 1.97
N LYS A 53 1.09 -18.12 2.12
CA LYS A 53 0.59 -19.14 3.02
C LYS A 53 1.36 -18.96 4.33
N PRO A 54 0.74 -18.41 5.37
CA PRO A 54 1.49 -18.02 6.55
C PRO A 54 1.95 -19.23 7.36
N ASP A 55 3.23 -19.20 7.70
CA ASP A 55 3.82 -20.18 8.59
C ASP A 55 3.85 -19.55 9.98
N ILE A 56 2.88 -19.89 10.82
CA ILE A 56 2.66 -19.24 12.10
C ILE A 56 3.79 -19.58 13.06
N GLN A 57 4.46 -18.56 13.55
CA GLN A 57 5.56 -18.72 14.50
C GLN A 57 5.13 -18.36 15.92
N THR A 58 4.26 -17.39 16.06
CA THR A 58 3.75 -16.95 17.34
C THR A 58 2.25 -16.77 17.21
N ASP A 59 1.51 -17.31 18.16
CA ASP A 59 0.06 -17.22 18.14
C ASP A 59 -0.42 -16.92 19.55
N ALA A 60 -0.27 -15.68 19.96
CA ALA A 60 -0.65 -15.24 21.29
C ALA A 60 -1.76 -14.23 21.19
N ASP A 61 -2.42 -13.94 22.31
CA ASP A 61 -3.54 -13.00 22.32
C ASP A 61 -3.14 -11.62 21.88
N GLU A 62 -1.93 -11.19 22.20
CA GLU A 62 -1.49 -9.84 21.95
C GLU A 62 -0.79 -9.66 20.63
N ILE A 63 -0.16 -10.72 20.12
CA ILE A 63 0.61 -10.65 18.89
C ILE A 63 0.58 -12.00 18.19
N ARG A 64 0.43 -11.97 16.89
CA ARG A 64 0.59 -13.15 16.07
C ARG A 64 1.62 -12.85 15.01
N GLN A 65 2.50 -13.79 14.75
CA GLN A 65 3.57 -13.62 13.77
C GLN A 65 3.65 -14.83 12.87
N ALA A 66 3.93 -14.58 11.61
CA ALA A 66 4.10 -15.65 10.64
C ALA A 66 5.23 -15.29 9.70
N ILE A 67 5.88 -16.33 9.18
CA ILE A 67 6.81 -16.16 8.08
C ILE A 67 6.03 -16.35 6.81
N CYS A 68 6.21 -15.42 5.88
CA CYS A 68 5.56 -15.46 4.58
C CYS A 68 6.61 -15.53 3.48
N ASN A 69 6.24 -16.18 2.39
CA ASN A 69 7.10 -16.29 1.23
C ASN A 69 6.20 -16.26 0.01
N ASN A 70 6.37 -15.25 -0.83
CA ASN A 70 5.56 -15.15 -2.03
C ASN A 70 6.46 -14.74 -3.21
N SER A 71 5.86 -14.35 -4.32
CA SER A 71 6.66 -14.00 -5.50
C SER A 71 7.54 -12.76 -5.26
N ASP A 72 7.21 -11.94 -4.28
CA ASP A 72 8.01 -10.76 -3.96
C ASP A 72 9.20 -11.08 -3.07
N GLY A 73 9.15 -12.19 -2.36
CA GLY A 73 10.22 -12.59 -1.48
C GLY A 73 9.72 -13.05 -0.12
N LYS A 74 10.63 -13.09 0.82
CA LYS A 74 10.35 -13.56 2.17
C LYS A 74 10.16 -12.36 3.10
N PHE A 75 9.18 -12.45 3.96
CA PHE A 75 8.91 -11.40 4.93
C PHE A 75 8.23 -11.99 6.16
N VAL A 76 8.23 -11.21 7.24
CA VAL A 76 7.51 -11.56 8.46
C VAL A 76 6.25 -10.69 8.49
N LEU A 77 5.13 -11.32 8.79
CA LEU A 77 3.86 -10.61 8.94
C LEU A 77 3.43 -10.74 10.39
N ALA A 78 3.14 -9.62 11.03
CA ALA A 78 2.72 -9.63 12.43
C ALA A 78 1.43 -8.83 12.57
N THR A 79 0.54 -9.32 13.43
CA THR A 79 -0.68 -8.60 13.77
C THR A 79 -0.74 -8.40 15.29
N PHE A 80 -1.43 -7.36 15.70
CA PHE A 80 -1.43 -6.91 17.09
C PHE A 80 -2.85 -6.68 17.57
N ALA A 81 -3.09 -6.97 18.84
CA ALA A 81 -4.39 -6.74 19.44
C ALA A 81 -4.66 -5.24 19.64
N THR A 82 -3.59 -4.45 19.86
CA THR A 82 -3.73 -3.03 20.16
C THR A 82 -2.74 -2.21 19.35
N ASP A 83 -3.09 -0.95 19.14
CA ASP A 83 -2.20 0.00 18.48
C ASP A 83 -0.93 0.22 19.30
N ARG A 84 -1.07 0.25 20.60
CA ARG A 84 0.07 0.45 21.48
C ARG A 84 1.03 -0.71 21.38
N GLY A 85 0.53 -1.93 21.41
CA GLY A 85 1.38 -3.11 21.27
C GLY A 85 2.12 -3.10 19.96
N GLN A 86 1.45 -2.70 18.90
CA GLN A 86 2.09 -2.56 17.60
C GLN A 86 3.23 -1.54 17.65
N ARG A 87 2.97 -0.38 18.23
CA ARG A 87 3.97 0.68 18.25
C ARG A 87 5.18 0.30 19.12
N ASP A 88 4.92 -0.31 20.25
CA ASP A 88 6.01 -0.76 21.12
C ASP A 88 6.87 -1.78 20.39
N TRP A 89 6.24 -2.75 19.73
CA TRP A 89 6.96 -3.78 18.99
C TRP A 89 7.83 -3.17 17.88
N ILE A 90 7.27 -2.23 17.12
CA ILE A 90 8.01 -1.59 16.04
C ILE A 90 9.22 -0.83 16.57
N ASN A 91 9.02 -0.09 17.66
CA ASN A 91 10.11 0.69 18.23
C ASN A 91 11.27 -0.20 18.67
N ASP A 92 10.93 -1.33 19.28
CA ASP A 92 11.97 -2.27 19.69
C ASP A 92 12.64 -2.91 18.49
N ALA A 93 11.85 -3.32 17.51
CA ALA A 93 12.38 -4.00 16.33
C ALA A 93 13.29 -3.09 15.53
N LYS A 94 12.96 -1.83 15.44
CA LYS A 94 13.73 -0.88 14.63
C LYS A 94 15.15 -0.69 15.15
N ASP A 95 15.41 -1.01 16.39
CA ASP A 95 16.78 -0.98 16.90
C ASP A 95 17.69 -1.94 16.16
N TYR A 96 17.12 -2.96 15.55
CA TYR A 96 17.89 -3.95 14.81
C TYR A 96 17.94 -3.66 13.32
N GLY A 97 17.45 -2.51 12.90
CA GLY A 97 17.43 -2.13 11.49
C GLY A 97 16.24 -2.71 10.78
N GLY A 98 16.27 -2.65 9.44
CA GLY A 98 15.25 -3.27 8.62
C GLY A 98 14.23 -2.29 8.08
N PHE A 99 13.34 -2.82 7.27
CA PHE A 99 12.28 -2.05 6.62
C PHE A 99 10.95 -2.61 7.08
N TYR A 100 10.03 -1.71 7.42
CA TYR A 100 8.78 -2.06 8.05
C TYR A 100 7.64 -1.42 7.29
N LEU A 101 6.68 -2.22 6.86
CA LEU A 101 5.45 -1.71 6.28
C LEU A 101 4.42 -1.72 7.41
N VAL A 102 3.90 -0.56 7.76
CA VAL A 102 3.07 -0.39 8.95
C VAL A 102 1.65 -0.08 8.54
N GLY A 103 0.72 -0.92 8.95
CA GLY A 103 -0.69 -0.71 8.73
C GLY A 103 -1.44 -0.60 10.04
N ARG A 104 -2.72 -0.90 10.00
CA ARG A 104 -3.56 -0.82 11.19
C ARG A 104 -3.47 -2.13 11.94
N LYS A 105 -2.71 -2.11 13.03
CA LYS A 105 -2.50 -3.27 13.89
C LYS A 105 -1.82 -4.42 13.14
N TRP A 106 -1.03 -4.10 12.13
CA TRP A 106 -0.20 -5.09 11.48
C TRP A 106 1.09 -4.45 10.98
N VAL A 107 2.10 -5.29 10.79
CA VAL A 107 3.40 -4.87 10.26
C VAL A 107 3.90 -5.98 9.36
N ALA A 108 4.52 -5.62 8.26
CA ALA A 108 5.27 -6.57 7.44
C ALA A 108 6.73 -6.14 7.43
N VAL A 109 7.63 -7.08 7.65
CA VAL A 109 9.06 -6.79 7.79
C VAL A 109 9.82 -7.58 6.75
N GLY A 110 10.64 -6.90 5.96
CA GLY A 110 11.43 -7.58 4.94
C GLY A 110 12.43 -6.62 4.33
N ASP A 111 13.01 -7.04 3.20
CA ASP A 111 13.92 -6.18 2.47
C ASP A 111 13.17 -5.01 1.86
N ASP A 112 13.90 -3.97 1.53
CA ASP A 112 13.32 -2.76 0.96
C ASP A 112 12.42 -3.06 -0.23
N GLY A 113 12.91 -3.85 -1.17
CA GLY A 113 12.13 -4.18 -2.37
C GLY A 113 10.86 -4.96 -2.04
N VAL A 114 10.96 -5.88 -1.09
CA VAL A 114 9.81 -6.67 -0.67
C VAL A 114 8.76 -5.77 -0.03
N VAL A 115 9.19 -4.91 0.88
CA VAL A 115 8.28 -4.02 1.60
C VAL A 115 7.58 -3.08 0.63
N LYS A 116 8.31 -2.56 -0.35
CA LYS A 116 7.71 -1.69 -1.36
C LYS A 116 6.68 -2.44 -2.20
N ALA A 117 6.97 -3.67 -2.56
CA ALA A 117 6.01 -4.47 -3.33
C ALA A 117 4.76 -4.75 -2.52
N LEU A 118 4.92 -5.11 -1.24
CA LEU A 118 3.79 -5.36 -0.37
C LEU A 118 2.92 -4.11 -0.20
N ARG A 119 3.54 -2.95 -0.15
CA ARG A 119 2.80 -1.70 -0.01
C ARG A 119 1.87 -1.49 -1.20
N GLY A 120 2.28 -1.93 -2.37
CA GLY A 120 1.43 -1.83 -3.56
C GLY A 120 0.14 -2.63 -3.44
N THR A 121 0.09 -3.62 -2.57
CA THR A 121 -1.10 -4.43 -2.34
C THR A 121 -1.81 -4.05 -1.05
N LEU A 122 -1.06 -3.84 0.01
CA LEU A 122 -1.65 -3.66 1.35
C LEU A 122 -1.78 -2.20 1.77
N GLY A 123 -1.14 -1.29 1.07
CA GLY A 123 -1.09 0.09 1.54
C GLY A 123 -0.19 0.20 2.75
N GLY A 124 -0.40 1.22 3.56
CA GLY A 124 0.40 1.43 4.75
C GLY A 124 1.58 2.33 4.50
N ASP A 125 2.36 2.54 5.54
CA ASP A 125 3.51 3.43 5.52
C ASP A 125 4.79 2.68 5.78
N VAL A 126 5.86 3.09 5.11
CA VAL A 126 7.15 2.46 5.30
C VAL A 126 7.89 3.20 6.41
N GLU A 127 8.42 2.42 7.37
CA GLU A 127 9.31 2.93 8.40
C GLU A 127 10.62 2.17 8.29
N ILE A 128 11.71 2.88 8.52
CA ILE A 128 13.04 2.31 8.37
C ILE A 128 13.69 2.27 9.74
N GLY A 129 14.29 1.14 10.06
CA GLY A 129 14.97 0.98 11.33
C GLY A 129 16.35 1.60 11.32
N THR A 130 17.01 1.55 12.46
CA THR A 130 18.32 2.10 12.63
C THR A 130 19.32 1.33 11.76
N ASP A 131 20.15 2.06 11.02
CA ASP A 131 21.18 1.44 10.23
C ASP A 131 22.45 1.33 11.04
N HIS A 132 22.60 0.23 11.72
CA HIS A 132 23.76 0.04 12.57
C HIS A 132 25.06 -0.02 11.79
N HIS A 133 24.99 -0.51 10.53
CA HIS A 133 26.19 -0.57 9.73
C HIS A 133 26.70 0.81 9.38
N ALA A 134 25.82 1.68 8.91
CA ALA A 134 26.20 3.04 8.60
C ALA A 134 26.65 3.76 9.86
N HIS A 135 25.96 3.51 10.95
CA HIS A 135 26.29 4.10 12.21
C HIS A 135 27.66 3.67 12.69
N ALA A 136 27.92 2.38 12.63
CA ALA A 136 29.22 1.86 13.02
C ALA A 136 30.32 2.45 12.18
N GLY A 137 30.08 2.62 10.90
CA GLY A 137 31.06 3.23 10.01
C GLY A 137 31.37 4.66 10.41
N HIS A 138 30.38 5.39 10.81
CA HIS A 138 30.59 6.76 11.26
C HIS A 138 31.26 6.80 12.61
N GLY A 139 30.80 5.95 13.47
CA GLY A 139 31.29 5.93 14.80
C GLY A 139 32.73 5.53 14.87
N GLY A 140 33.14 4.77 13.90
CA GLY A 140 34.52 4.33 13.83
C GLY A 140 35.45 5.49 13.60
#